data_87264e693715166c88a64febf58f3adf
#
_entry.id   87264e693715166c88a64febf58f3adf
#
_cell.length_a   1.000
_cell.length_b   1.000
_cell.length_c   1.000
_cell.angle_alpha   90.00
_cell.angle_beta   90.00
_cell.angle_gamma   90.00
#
_symmetry.space_group_name_H-M   'P 1'
#
loop_
_entity.id
_entity.type
_entity.pdbx_description
1 polymer ?
#
loop_
_entity_poly.entity_id
_entity_poly.type
_entity_poly.pdbx_seq_one_letter_code
_entity_poly.pdbx_strand_id
1 'polypeptide(L)'
;MKFAIAALLCLAIVGCGGGGPFKSVPVSGVVTYDDGTPIPVGGMKVFFHSQTPPKDGMHPRPAMVGVGADGKFENVTTYKYADGLVVGPHKVTFVAQEADGKPSKKIPKDYADVRTTPLTIEVTHSGQVLEIKVPKP
;
A
#
# COMPACT_ATOMS: atom_id res chain seq x y z
N MET A 1 22.04 -57.99 21.57
CA MET A 1 22.18 -56.50 21.60
C MET A 1 21.59 -55.93 20.32
N LYS A 2 20.45 -55.32 20.42
CA LYS A 2 19.78 -54.72 19.28
C LYS A 2 19.84 -53.19 19.46
N PHE A 3 20.64 -52.54 18.60
CA PHE A 3 20.67 -51.08 18.57
C PHE A 3 19.55 -50.60 17.65
N ALA A 4 18.56 -49.96 18.24
CA ALA A 4 17.53 -49.26 17.49
C ALA A 4 18.05 -47.87 17.15
N ILE A 5 18.29 -47.60 15.87
CA ILE A 5 18.62 -46.28 15.36
C ILE A 5 17.29 -45.54 15.13
N ALA A 6 16.98 -44.61 16.00
CA ALA A 6 15.85 -43.70 15.81
C ALA A 6 16.28 -42.66 14.78
N ALA A 7 15.76 -42.79 13.57
CA ALA A 7 15.90 -41.78 12.55
C ALA A 7 14.96 -40.59 12.91
N LEU A 8 15.56 -39.50 13.36
CA LEU A 8 14.85 -38.22 13.60
C LEU A 8 14.58 -37.56 12.24
N LEU A 9 13.35 -37.69 11.79
CA LEU A 9 12.88 -37.05 10.57
C LEU A 9 12.62 -35.57 10.88
N CYS A 10 13.59 -34.70 10.59
CA CYS A 10 13.39 -33.25 10.61
C CYS A 10 12.44 -32.85 9.48
N LEU A 11 11.18 -32.64 9.81
CA LEU A 11 10.22 -32.00 8.91
C LEU A 11 10.59 -30.53 8.79
N ALA A 12 11.32 -30.19 7.74
CA ALA A 12 11.51 -28.80 7.35
C ALA A 12 10.16 -28.26 6.85
N ILE A 13 9.48 -27.50 7.70
CA ILE A 13 8.31 -26.75 7.28
C ILE A 13 8.83 -25.63 6.40
N VAL A 14 8.88 -25.86 5.11
CA VAL A 14 9.04 -24.78 4.12
C VAL A 14 7.76 -23.98 4.16
N GLY A 15 7.76 -22.91 4.95
CA GLY A 15 6.68 -21.93 4.93
C GLY A 15 6.59 -21.32 3.53
N CYS A 16 5.58 -21.70 2.77
CA CYS A 16 5.23 -21.00 1.54
C CYS A 16 4.89 -19.55 1.89
N GLY A 17 5.85 -18.66 1.77
CA GLY A 17 5.62 -17.23 1.75
C GLY A 17 4.77 -16.91 0.53
N GLY A 18 3.44 -16.90 0.68
CA GLY A 18 2.48 -16.66 -0.41
C GLY A 18 2.39 -15.18 -0.76
N GLY A 19 3.46 -14.57 -1.21
CA GLY A 19 3.50 -13.29 -1.92
C GLY A 19 3.96 -13.55 -3.33
N GLY A 20 3.61 -12.69 -4.30
CA GLY A 20 4.15 -12.76 -5.65
C GLY A 20 5.69 -12.59 -5.66
N PRO A 21 6.33 -12.46 -6.84
CA PRO A 21 7.79 -12.35 -6.97
C PRO A 21 8.36 -11.04 -6.40
N PHE A 22 7.51 -10.16 -5.89
CA PHE A 22 7.86 -8.85 -5.38
C PHE A 22 7.90 -8.84 -3.85
N LYS A 23 8.96 -8.21 -3.30
CA LYS A 23 9.08 -8.00 -1.87
C LYS A 23 8.15 -6.86 -1.44
N SER A 24 7.25 -7.15 -0.50
CA SER A 24 6.39 -6.16 0.15
C SER A 24 6.84 -5.91 1.59
N VAL A 25 6.66 -4.69 2.06
CA VAL A 25 6.99 -4.29 3.43
C VAL A 25 5.83 -3.51 4.04
N PRO A 26 5.51 -3.73 5.33
CA PRO A 26 4.48 -2.95 6.03
C PRO A 26 4.82 -1.47 6.05
N VAL A 27 3.81 -0.64 5.78
CA VAL A 27 3.91 0.82 5.85
C VAL A 27 2.65 1.39 6.49
N SER A 28 2.78 2.60 7.00
CA SER A 28 1.67 3.43 7.48
C SER A 28 1.86 4.85 7.01
N GLY A 29 0.92 5.72 7.27
CA GLY A 29 1.12 7.10 6.88
C GLY A 29 -0.04 8.02 7.23
N VAL A 30 0.05 9.23 6.72
CA VAL A 30 -0.95 10.27 6.87
C VAL A 30 -1.13 11.03 5.56
N VAL A 31 -2.37 11.35 5.24
CA VAL A 31 -2.73 12.18 4.08
C VAL A 31 -3.29 13.49 4.58
N THR A 32 -2.71 14.60 4.15
CA THR A 32 -3.14 15.95 4.49
C THR A 32 -3.07 16.86 3.27
N TYR A 33 -3.63 18.05 3.38
CA TYR A 33 -3.28 19.14 2.49
C TYR A 33 -1.84 19.60 2.72
N ASP A 34 -1.28 20.35 1.77
CA ASP A 34 0.09 20.87 1.85
C ASP A 34 0.35 21.72 3.11
N ASP A 35 -0.68 22.36 3.64
CA ASP A 35 -0.61 23.14 4.88
C ASP A 35 -0.74 22.30 6.17
N GLY A 36 -0.83 20.97 6.04
CA GLY A 36 -0.97 20.04 7.17
C GLY A 36 -2.40 19.87 7.68
N THR A 37 -3.39 20.56 7.11
CA THR A 37 -4.78 20.38 7.53
C THR A 37 -5.40 19.10 6.98
N PRO A 38 -6.31 18.44 7.72
CA PRO A 38 -7.03 17.28 7.23
C PRO A 38 -7.88 17.59 6.00
N ILE A 39 -8.05 16.60 5.13
CA ILE A 39 -8.94 16.70 3.97
C ILE A 39 -10.36 16.34 4.42
N PRO A 40 -11.33 17.27 4.41
CA PRO A 40 -12.65 17.08 5.02
C PRO A 40 -13.59 16.34 4.06
N VAL A 41 -13.42 15.03 3.93
CA VAL A 41 -14.25 14.14 3.11
C VAL A 41 -14.98 13.12 3.95
N GLY A 42 -16.08 12.54 3.43
CA GLY A 42 -16.84 11.50 4.12
C GLY A 42 -16.16 10.14 4.07
N GLY A 43 -15.34 9.89 3.07
CA GLY A 43 -14.54 8.68 2.93
C GLY A 43 -13.45 8.85 1.89
N MET A 44 -12.32 8.17 2.10
CA MET A 44 -11.18 8.23 1.17
C MET A 44 -10.46 6.88 1.13
N LYS A 45 -10.08 6.50 -0.07
CA LYS A 45 -9.14 5.39 -0.32
C LYS A 45 -7.94 5.90 -1.08
N VAL A 46 -6.78 5.40 -0.73
CA VAL A 46 -5.53 5.64 -1.43
C VAL A 46 -5.13 4.38 -2.18
N PHE A 47 -4.74 4.56 -3.43
CA PHE A 47 -4.22 3.50 -4.28
C PHE A 47 -2.75 3.78 -4.59
N PHE A 48 -1.94 2.74 -4.45
CA PHE A 48 -0.52 2.78 -4.74
C PHE A 48 -0.23 1.91 -5.96
N HIS A 49 0.25 2.52 -7.01
CA HIS A 49 0.55 1.84 -8.27
C HIS A 49 2.06 1.67 -8.40
N SER A 50 2.56 0.48 -8.11
CA SER A 50 3.98 0.19 -8.20
C SER A 50 4.50 0.43 -9.62
N GLN A 51 5.63 1.13 -9.70
CA GLN A 51 6.36 1.37 -10.94
C GLN A 51 7.54 0.41 -11.10
N THR A 52 7.65 -0.57 -10.23
CA THR A 52 8.66 -1.62 -10.32
C THR A 52 8.46 -2.42 -11.62
N PRO A 53 9.53 -2.70 -12.36
CA PRO A 53 9.42 -3.49 -13.59
C PRO A 53 8.84 -4.89 -13.33
N PRO A 54 8.15 -5.48 -14.32
CA PRO A 54 7.63 -6.84 -14.18
C PRO A 54 8.74 -7.86 -13.95
N LYS A 55 8.42 -8.91 -13.19
CA LYS A 55 9.29 -10.08 -12.97
C LYS A 55 8.54 -11.34 -13.40
N ASP A 56 9.25 -12.23 -14.11
CA ASP A 56 8.67 -13.50 -14.58
C ASP A 56 7.33 -13.33 -15.32
N GLY A 57 7.22 -12.26 -16.11
CA GLY A 57 5.99 -11.92 -16.84
C GLY A 57 4.86 -11.35 -15.97
N MET A 58 5.09 -11.14 -14.67
CA MET A 58 4.09 -10.60 -13.74
C MET A 58 4.35 -9.13 -13.42
N HIS A 59 3.31 -8.32 -13.48
CA HIS A 59 3.32 -6.94 -13.03
C HIS A 59 2.97 -6.86 -11.54
N PRO A 60 3.57 -5.92 -10.79
CA PRO A 60 3.16 -5.67 -9.42
C PRO A 60 1.68 -5.28 -9.36
N ARG A 61 0.97 -5.86 -8.39
CA ARG A 61 -0.43 -5.51 -8.14
C ARG A 61 -0.54 -4.13 -7.50
N PRO A 62 -1.53 -3.31 -7.87
CA PRO A 62 -1.86 -2.10 -7.11
C PRO A 62 -2.26 -2.42 -5.68
N ALA A 63 -1.80 -1.59 -4.75
CA ALA A 63 -2.18 -1.67 -3.35
C ALA A 63 -3.26 -0.64 -3.00
N MET A 64 -3.99 -0.88 -1.94
CA MET A 64 -5.09 -0.04 -1.49
C MET A 64 -5.13 0.04 0.02
N VAL A 65 -5.59 1.19 0.53
CA VAL A 65 -5.90 1.39 1.94
C VAL A 65 -7.00 2.44 2.12
N GLY A 66 -7.87 2.22 3.11
CA GLY A 66 -8.79 3.24 3.59
C GLY A 66 -8.08 4.23 4.50
N VAL A 67 -8.47 5.50 4.42
CA VAL A 67 -7.93 6.60 5.24
C VAL A 67 -8.95 6.99 6.28
N GLY A 68 -8.52 7.11 7.54
CA GLY A 68 -9.36 7.57 8.65
C GLY A 68 -9.70 9.06 8.56
N ALA A 69 -10.65 9.50 9.37
CA ALA A 69 -11.07 10.90 9.43
C ALA A 69 -9.94 11.86 9.85
N ASP A 70 -8.96 11.34 10.58
CA ASP A 70 -7.73 12.05 10.98
C ASP A 70 -6.64 12.07 9.88
N GLY A 71 -6.92 11.49 8.71
CA GLY A 71 -5.97 11.36 7.61
C GLY A 71 -4.99 10.20 7.74
N LYS A 72 -5.03 9.45 8.83
CA LYS A 72 -4.10 8.33 9.05
C LYS A 72 -4.54 7.07 8.36
N PHE A 73 -3.57 6.29 7.92
CA PHE A 73 -3.79 4.96 7.37
C PHE A 73 -2.73 3.97 7.84
N GLU A 74 -3.15 2.72 7.94
CA GLU A 74 -2.31 1.57 8.25
C GLU A 74 -2.88 0.33 7.56
N ASN A 75 -2.18 -0.80 7.65
CA ASN A 75 -2.63 -2.06 7.06
C ASN A 75 -2.85 -1.99 5.54
N VAL A 76 -1.94 -1.33 4.85
CA VAL A 76 -1.95 -1.28 3.38
C VAL A 76 -1.84 -2.69 2.82
N THR A 77 -2.66 -3.01 1.82
CA THR A 77 -2.77 -4.35 1.27
C THR A 77 -2.44 -4.38 -0.21
N THR A 78 -1.48 -5.21 -0.58
CA THR A 78 -1.12 -5.51 -1.98
C THR A 78 -1.64 -6.89 -2.39
N TYR A 79 -1.13 -7.95 -1.80
CA TYR A 79 -1.50 -9.34 -2.08
C TYR A 79 -2.28 -9.99 -0.94
N LYS A 80 -1.80 -9.80 0.28
CA LYS A 80 -2.41 -10.28 1.52
C LYS A 80 -2.74 -9.11 2.42
N TYR A 81 -3.75 -9.27 3.26
CA TYR A 81 -4.12 -8.25 4.23
C TYR A 81 -2.91 -7.75 5.02
N ALA A 82 -2.72 -6.44 4.99
CA ALA A 82 -1.67 -5.71 5.70
C ALA A 82 -0.23 -6.10 5.33
N ASP A 83 0.00 -6.71 4.16
CA ASP A 83 1.35 -7.04 3.69
C ASP A 83 2.17 -5.82 3.25
N GLY A 84 1.55 -4.68 3.14
CA GLY A 84 2.18 -3.40 2.83
C GLY A 84 2.34 -3.13 1.35
N LEU A 85 3.43 -2.46 0.99
CA LEU A 85 3.75 -2.03 -0.37
C LEU A 85 4.97 -2.77 -0.92
N VAL A 86 4.94 -3.04 -2.21
CA VAL A 86 6.13 -3.49 -2.93
C VAL A 86 7.24 -2.45 -2.79
N VAL A 87 8.46 -2.88 -2.49
CA VAL A 87 9.63 -1.99 -2.41
C VAL A 87 9.87 -1.35 -3.77
N GLY A 88 10.13 -0.04 -3.78
CA GLY A 88 10.39 0.74 -4.98
C GLY A 88 9.42 1.91 -5.16
N PRO A 89 9.42 2.52 -6.36
CA PRO A 89 8.61 3.70 -6.65
C PRO A 89 7.13 3.34 -6.89
N HIS A 90 6.25 4.24 -6.44
CA HIS A 90 4.81 4.14 -6.66
C HIS A 90 4.24 5.48 -7.12
N LYS A 91 3.28 5.43 -8.02
CA LYS A 91 2.34 6.54 -8.24
C LYS A 91 1.16 6.39 -7.29
N VAL A 92 0.66 7.51 -6.77
CA VAL A 92 -0.41 7.52 -5.77
C VAL A 92 -1.64 8.22 -6.33
N THR A 93 -2.79 7.56 -6.21
CA THR A 93 -4.09 8.12 -6.58
C THR A 93 -5.09 8.01 -5.43
N PHE A 94 -6.17 8.78 -5.53
CA PHE A 94 -7.19 8.84 -4.50
C PHE A 94 -8.58 8.61 -5.08
N VAL A 95 -9.43 7.97 -4.29
CA VAL A 95 -10.88 7.99 -4.47
C VAL A 95 -11.47 8.58 -3.20
N ALA A 96 -12.07 9.76 -3.30
CA ALA A 96 -12.66 10.46 -2.18
C ALA A 96 -14.15 10.73 -2.43
N GLN A 97 -14.95 10.57 -1.38
CA GLN A 97 -16.40 10.74 -1.42
C GLN A 97 -16.85 11.69 -0.32
N GLU A 98 -17.90 12.44 -0.62
CA GLU A 98 -18.64 13.23 0.38
C GLU A 98 -19.48 12.29 1.27
N ALA A 99 -20.04 12.84 2.35
CA ALA A 99 -20.87 12.08 3.28
C ALA A 99 -22.11 11.44 2.63
N ASP A 100 -22.60 12.01 1.54
CA ASP A 100 -23.71 11.47 0.74
C ASP A 100 -23.31 10.42 -0.31
N GLY A 101 -22.01 10.06 -0.35
CA GLY A 101 -21.46 9.08 -1.28
C GLY A 101 -21.09 9.61 -2.66
N LYS A 102 -21.34 10.89 -2.93
CA LYS A 102 -20.94 11.52 -4.20
C LYS A 102 -19.43 11.74 -4.26
N PRO A 103 -18.83 11.72 -5.46
CA PRO A 103 -17.41 12.03 -5.62
C PRO A 103 -17.07 13.41 -5.04
N SER A 104 -15.99 13.46 -4.25
CA SER A 104 -15.51 14.69 -3.66
C SER A 104 -14.68 15.50 -4.66
N LYS A 105 -14.83 16.83 -4.59
CA LYS A 105 -13.98 17.78 -5.34
C LYS A 105 -12.88 18.40 -4.46
N LYS A 106 -12.69 17.87 -3.26
CA LYS A 106 -11.72 18.39 -2.29
C LYS A 106 -10.29 17.89 -2.51
N ILE A 107 -10.11 17.04 -3.49
CA ILE A 107 -8.80 16.63 -4.03
C ILE A 107 -8.79 17.01 -5.51
N PRO A 108 -7.69 17.61 -6.02
CA PRO A 108 -7.60 17.96 -7.42
C PRO A 108 -7.81 16.75 -8.33
N LYS A 109 -8.54 16.95 -9.40
CA LYS A 109 -8.97 15.91 -10.35
C LYS A 109 -7.83 15.03 -10.88
N ASP A 110 -6.65 15.61 -11.10
CA ASP A 110 -5.51 14.90 -11.64
C ASP A 110 -5.00 13.78 -10.72
N TYR A 111 -5.27 13.88 -9.43
CA TYR A 111 -4.89 12.88 -8.42
C TYR A 111 -5.78 11.64 -8.40
N ALA A 112 -6.81 11.60 -9.22
CA ALA A 112 -7.72 10.44 -9.31
C ALA A 112 -7.30 9.40 -10.36
N ASP A 113 -6.36 9.72 -11.23
CA ASP A 113 -5.95 8.87 -12.36
C ASP A 113 -4.43 8.66 -12.35
N VAL A 114 -4.01 7.40 -12.49
CA VAL A 114 -2.59 7.03 -12.51
C VAL A 114 -1.80 7.67 -13.66
N ARG A 115 -2.49 8.02 -14.74
CA ARG A 115 -1.87 8.67 -15.91
C ARG A 115 -1.58 10.15 -15.71
N THR A 116 -2.29 10.80 -14.79
CA THR A 116 -2.22 12.25 -14.58
C THR A 116 -1.69 12.65 -13.21
N THR A 117 -1.71 11.74 -12.22
CA THR A 117 -1.25 12.07 -10.88
C THR A 117 0.23 12.48 -10.88
N PRO A 118 0.56 13.64 -10.27
CA PRO A 118 1.94 14.05 -10.09
C PRO A 118 2.58 13.43 -8.84
N LEU A 119 1.78 12.72 -8.01
CA LEU A 119 2.22 12.23 -6.72
C LEU A 119 2.95 10.89 -6.84
N THR A 120 4.20 10.88 -6.41
CA THR A 120 5.04 9.69 -6.35
C THR A 120 5.62 9.52 -4.95
N ILE A 121 5.83 8.27 -4.55
CA ILE A 121 6.52 7.92 -3.32
C ILE A 121 7.56 6.83 -3.59
N GLU A 122 8.55 6.73 -2.72
CA GLU A 122 9.55 5.66 -2.74
C GLU A 122 9.41 4.82 -1.48
N VAL A 123 9.17 3.52 -1.65
CA VAL A 123 9.12 2.56 -0.54
C VAL A 123 10.48 1.90 -0.39
N THR A 124 11.11 2.07 0.76
CA THR A 124 12.50 1.67 1.01
C THR A 124 12.65 0.63 2.11
N HIS A 125 11.81 0.66 3.15
CA HIS A 125 11.99 -0.21 4.32
C HIS A 125 10.69 -0.52 5.05
N SER A 126 10.70 -1.61 5.80
CA SER A 126 9.60 -2.01 6.67
C SER A 126 9.38 -1.00 7.81
N GLY A 127 8.13 -0.68 8.09
CA GLY A 127 7.76 0.29 9.12
C GLY A 127 7.90 1.75 8.68
N GLN A 128 8.12 2.00 7.40
CA GLN A 128 8.18 3.37 6.87
C GLN A 128 6.86 4.10 7.09
N VAL A 129 6.95 5.35 7.52
CA VAL A 129 5.80 6.24 7.67
C VAL A 129 5.78 7.22 6.50
N LEU A 130 4.71 7.17 5.71
CA LEU A 130 4.54 7.99 4.53
C LEU A 130 3.79 9.28 4.89
N GLU A 131 4.35 10.42 4.52
CA GLU A 131 3.66 11.71 4.57
C GLU A 131 3.19 12.07 3.16
N ILE A 132 1.89 11.98 2.93
CA ILE A 132 1.30 12.25 1.63
C ILE A 132 0.58 13.59 1.69
N LYS A 133 1.02 14.53 0.87
CA LYS A 133 0.50 15.89 0.81
C LYS A 133 -0.15 16.16 -0.53
N VAL A 134 -1.31 16.78 -0.48
CA VAL A 134 -2.13 17.11 -1.65
C VAL A 134 -2.43 18.61 -1.61
N PRO A 135 -2.32 19.33 -2.73
CA PRO A 135 -2.70 20.73 -2.77
C PRO A 135 -4.22 20.90 -2.59
N LYS A 136 -4.63 22.00 -2.00
CA LYS A 136 -6.05 22.40 -1.99
C LYS A 136 -6.49 22.71 -3.42
N PRO A 137 -7.68 22.25 -3.82
CA PRO A 137 -8.21 22.55 -5.13
C PRO A 137 -8.56 24.02 -5.30
#